data_2d331ec278ce079eb2b5e1ff02fe3b69
#
_entry.id   2d331ec278ce079eb2b5e1ff02fe3b69
#
_cell.length_a   1.000
_cell.length_b   1.000
_cell.length_c   1.000
_cell.angle_alpha   90.00
_cell.angle_beta   90.00
_cell.angle_gamma   90.00
#
_symmetry.space_group_name_H-M   'P 1'
#
loop_
_entity.id
_entity.type
_entity.pdbx_description
1 polymer ?
#
loop_
_entity_poly.entity_id
_entity_poly.type
_entity_poly.pdbx_seq_one_letter_code
_entity_poly.pdbx_strand_id
1 'polypeptide(L)'
;MNTIFVTSTGRTGTDFFTTLFNDYVSNAWSLHEPRPAFRRRSHQLIKRKPTLFDKYYFKIPRIRWHRSHGEEWYVETNYHLATAIDFLREVFPQTTVIHVIRDGRDVVTSWLNKYRYITNDHLLPEHVGDVEAMKNWKSWNPLQKLAWYWKTINLLAGQSEPDMWLRFEDIFAGDKKAVFEVLDRFKSLDYDAAQVKQLLNKKVNKTRTPFFPGYEQWPSLWKEQFHEIAGDAMKRFGYTE
;
A
#
# COMPACT_ATOMS: atom_id res chain seq x y z
N MET A 1 -22.67 3.08 -2.95
CA MET A 1 -21.63 3.25 -1.92
C MET A 1 -20.37 3.67 -2.66
N ASN A 2 -20.00 4.93 -2.50
CA ASN A 2 -18.75 5.43 -3.06
C ASN A 2 -17.60 4.88 -2.22
N THR A 3 -16.59 4.35 -2.87
CA THR A 3 -15.48 3.70 -2.16
C THR A 3 -14.12 4.14 -2.70
N ILE A 4 -13.18 4.36 -1.80
CA ILE A 4 -11.77 4.59 -2.11
C ILE A 4 -10.95 3.53 -1.38
N PHE A 5 -10.13 2.77 -2.10
CA PHE A 5 -9.14 1.89 -1.51
C PHE A 5 -7.74 2.43 -1.73
N VAL A 6 -7.02 2.67 -0.65
CA VAL A 6 -5.61 3.07 -0.69
C VAL A 6 -4.76 1.84 -0.42
N THR A 7 -4.06 1.38 -1.44
CA THR A 7 -3.21 0.19 -1.41
C THR A 7 -1.72 0.55 -1.48
N SER A 8 -0.85 -0.37 -1.12
CA SER A 8 0.61 -0.14 -1.15
C SER A 8 1.40 -1.41 -0.84
N THR A 9 2.71 -1.29 -0.69
CA THR A 9 3.58 -2.35 -0.13
C THR A 9 3.62 -2.37 1.40
N GLY A 10 2.87 -1.49 2.07
CA GLY A 10 3.10 -1.16 3.48
C GLY A 10 4.30 -0.24 3.66
N ARG A 11 4.40 0.41 4.81
CA ARG A 11 5.45 1.41 5.15
C ARG A 11 5.48 2.63 4.21
N THR A 12 4.35 2.96 3.64
CA THR A 12 4.13 4.04 2.67
C THR A 12 3.21 5.14 3.21
N GLY A 13 3.05 5.24 4.53
CA GLY A 13 2.25 6.29 5.14
C GLY A 13 0.73 6.10 5.00
N THR A 14 0.23 4.88 4.87
CA THR A 14 -1.22 4.61 4.74
C THR A 14 -2.04 5.10 5.94
N ASP A 15 -1.46 5.13 7.15
CA ASP A 15 -2.09 5.74 8.34
C ASP A 15 -2.43 7.23 8.13
N PHE A 16 -1.61 7.95 7.37
CA PHE A 16 -1.87 9.34 7.03
C PHE A 16 -3.20 9.50 6.27
N PHE A 17 -3.46 8.65 5.29
CA PHE A 17 -4.72 8.70 4.54
C PHE A 17 -5.92 8.40 5.43
N THR A 18 -5.79 7.47 6.38
CA THR A 18 -6.85 7.20 7.36
C THR A 18 -7.17 8.45 8.18
N THR A 19 -6.13 9.13 8.69
CA THR A 19 -6.27 10.38 9.42
C THR A 19 -6.85 11.49 8.53
N LEU A 20 -6.34 11.63 7.30
CA LEU A 20 -6.83 12.62 6.34
C LEU A 20 -8.34 12.50 6.11
N PHE A 21 -8.83 11.29 5.82
CA PHE A 21 -10.24 11.08 5.51
C PHE A 21 -11.14 11.10 6.75
N ASN A 22 -10.68 10.72 7.94
CA ASN A 22 -11.50 10.77 9.14
C ASN A 22 -11.57 12.16 9.78
N ASP A 23 -10.46 12.89 9.78
CA ASP A 23 -10.35 14.09 10.60
C ASP A 23 -10.45 15.38 9.75
N TYR A 24 -10.31 15.27 8.43
CA TYR A 24 -10.19 16.44 7.54
C TYR A 24 -11.13 16.40 6.31
N VAL A 25 -11.93 15.34 6.15
CA VAL A 25 -12.95 15.21 5.11
C VAL A 25 -14.27 14.88 5.79
N SER A 26 -15.21 15.83 5.79
CA SER A 26 -16.43 15.78 6.61
C SER A 26 -17.44 14.71 6.18
N ASN A 27 -17.45 14.32 4.90
CA ASN A 27 -18.38 13.34 4.34
C ASN A 27 -17.72 12.00 3.97
N ALA A 28 -16.57 11.69 4.59
CA ALA A 28 -15.87 10.42 4.41
C ALA A 28 -15.57 9.74 5.75
N TRP A 29 -15.64 8.44 5.75
CA TRP A 29 -15.23 7.61 6.88
C TRP A 29 -14.21 6.57 6.44
N SER A 30 -13.08 6.50 7.16
CA SER A 30 -11.94 5.68 6.78
C SER A 30 -11.58 4.65 7.85
N LEU A 31 -11.17 3.47 7.40
CA LEU A 31 -10.60 2.41 8.25
C LEU A 31 -9.22 2.00 7.77
N HIS A 32 -8.32 1.77 8.74
CA HIS A 32 -7.00 1.21 8.49
C HIS A 32 -7.00 -0.29 8.76
N GLU A 33 -6.68 -1.08 7.73
CA GLU A 33 -6.58 -2.55 7.79
C GLU A 33 -7.71 -3.24 8.58
N PRO A 34 -9.00 -2.94 8.28
CA PRO A 34 -10.11 -3.45 9.07
C PRO A 34 -10.22 -4.97 8.98
N ARG A 35 -10.78 -5.60 9.99
CA ARG A 35 -11.04 -7.04 9.99
C ARG A 35 -12.40 -7.35 9.37
N PRO A 36 -12.51 -8.35 8.48
CA PRO A 36 -11.45 -9.26 8.03
C PRO A 36 -10.46 -8.56 7.09
N ALA A 37 -9.16 -8.62 7.43
CA ALA A 37 -8.12 -7.92 6.70
C ALA A 37 -7.81 -8.49 5.30
N PHE A 38 -8.46 -9.57 4.91
CA PHE A 38 -8.36 -10.23 3.61
C PHE A 38 -6.94 -10.65 3.18
N ARG A 39 -5.99 -10.73 4.13
CA ARG A 39 -4.55 -10.94 3.91
C ARG A 39 -4.24 -12.10 2.98
N ARG A 40 -4.42 -13.34 3.48
CA ARG A 40 -4.12 -14.56 2.72
C ARG A 40 -5.02 -14.73 1.50
N ARG A 41 -6.26 -14.27 1.58
CA ARG A 41 -7.23 -14.41 0.48
C ARG A 41 -6.86 -13.55 -0.71
N SER A 42 -6.37 -12.32 -0.49
CA SER A 42 -5.91 -11.45 -1.58
C SER A 42 -4.82 -12.13 -2.42
N HIS A 43 -3.86 -12.81 -1.77
CA HIS A 43 -2.78 -13.53 -2.47
C HIS A 43 -3.30 -14.76 -3.23
N GLN A 44 -4.32 -15.45 -2.71
CA GLN A 44 -4.93 -16.59 -3.41
C GLN A 44 -5.64 -16.16 -4.70
N LEU A 45 -6.17 -14.94 -4.76
CA LEU A 45 -6.86 -14.41 -5.93
C LEU A 45 -5.93 -14.15 -7.13
N ILE A 46 -4.62 -14.13 -6.93
CA ILE A 46 -3.64 -14.09 -8.03
C ILE A 46 -3.75 -15.32 -8.92
N LYS A 47 -4.04 -16.49 -8.35
CA LYS A 47 -4.08 -17.79 -9.07
C LYS A 47 -5.47 -18.32 -9.35
N ARG A 48 -6.49 -17.77 -8.76
CA ARG A 48 -7.86 -18.24 -8.91
C ARG A 48 -8.87 -17.10 -8.99
N LYS A 49 -9.98 -17.38 -9.66
CA LYS A 49 -11.10 -16.45 -9.64
C LYS A 49 -11.74 -16.35 -8.25
N PRO A 50 -12.26 -15.17 -7.88
CA PRO A 50 -12.99 -15.02 -6.63
C PRO A 50 -14.27 -15.85 -6.63
N THR A 51 -14.54 -16.49 -5.50
CA THR A 51 -15.80 -17.19 -5.25
C THR A 51 -16.87 -16.22 -4.72
N LEU A 52 -18.14 -16.63 -4.73
CA LEU A 52 -19.20 -15.86 -4.06
C LEU A 52 -18.91 -15.66 -2.58
N PHE A 53 -18.33 -16.67 -1.92
CA PHE A 53 -17.93 -16.57 -0.53
C PHE A 53 -16.87 -15.48 -0.31
N ASP A 54 -15.84 -15.37 -1.17
CA ASP A 54 -14.83 -14.32 -1.07
C ASP A 54 -15.48 -12.93 -1.18
N LYS A 55 -16.42 -12.76 -2.12
CA LYS A 55 -17.13 -11.51 -2.33
C LYS A 55 -17.98 -11.13 -1.11
N TYR A 56 -18.81 -12.03 -0.60
CA TYR A 56 -19.66 -11.76 0.56
C TYR A 56 -18.84 -11.55 1.84
N TYR A 57 -17.82 -12.37 2.08
CA TYR A 57 -16.93 -12.26 3.22
C TYR A 57 -16.22 -10.89 3.26
N PHE A 58 -15.85 -10.37 2.10
CA PHE A 58 -15.24 -9.04 1.99
C PHE A 58 -16.28 -7.91 2.06
N LYS A 59 -17.37 -8.03 1.31
CA LYS A 59 -18.36 -6.96 1.08
C LYS A 59 -19.24 -6.66 2.28
N ILE A 60 -19.78 -7.70 2.93
CA ILE A 60 -20.81 -7.52 3.95
C ILE A 60 -20.34 -6.68 5.15
N PRO A 61 -19.17 -6.92 5.76
CA PRO A 61 -18.71 -6.08 6.86
C PRO A 61 -18.57 -4.60 6.45
N ARG A 62 -18.05 -4.34 5.25
CA ARG A 62 -17.84 -2.98 4.74
C ARG A 62 -19.13 -2.21 4.51
N ILE A 63 -20.14 -2.87 3.95
CA ILE A 63 -21.48 -2.28 3.82
C ILE A 63 -22.09 -1.99 5.20
N ARG A 64 -21.95 -2.90 6.17
CA ARG A 64 -22.48 -2.69 7.52
C ARG A 64 -21.82 -1.50 8.20
N TRP A 65 -20.50 -1.40 8.12
CA TRP A 65 -19.76 -0.27 8.68
C TRP A 65 -20.15 1.06 8.03
N HIS A 66 -20.19 1.10 6.69
CA HIS A 66 -20.60 2.30 5.98
C HIS A 66 -22.01 2.74 6.40
N ARG A 67 -22.97 1.82 6.46
CA ARG A 67 -24.35 2.13 6.88
C ARG A 67 -24.44 2.59 8.34
N SER A 68 -23.58 2.09 9.22
CA SER A 68 -23.61 2.50 10.64
C SER A 68 -23.02 3.88 10.88
N HIS A 69 -22.20 4.41 9.99
CA HIS A 69 -21.61 5.74 10.09
C HIS A 69 -22.37 6.79 9.28
N GLY A 70 -23.02 6.40 8.16
CA GLY A 70 -23.88 7.27 7.37
C GLY A 70 -23.16 8.23 6.43
N GLU A 71 -21.83 8.19 6.37
CA GLU A 71 -21.03 9.04 5.50
C GLU A 71 -21.23 8.69 4.02
N GLU A 72 -21.03 9.64 3.12
CA GLU A 72 -21.17 9.43 1.68
C GLU A 72 -20.07 8.49 1.13
N TRP A 73 -18.86 8.66 1.64
CA TRP A 73 -17.67 7.94 1.20
C TRP A 73 -17.16 6.94 2.24
N TYR A 74 -16.92 5.71 1.80
CA TYR A 74 -16.15 4.72 2.55
C TYR A 74 -14.74 4.66 2.02
N VAL A 75 -13.75 4.84 2.89
CA VAL A 75 -12.34 4.76 2.55
C VAL A 75 -11.68 3.60 3.32
N GLU A 76 -10.88 2.81 2.67
CA GLU A 76 -10.09 1.76 3.33
C GLU A 76 -8.62 1.88 2.93
N THR A 77 -7.74 2.03 3.91
CA THR A 77 -6.31 1.98 3.70
C THR A 77 -5.79 0.60 4.10
N ASN A 78 -5.32 -0.18 3.12
CA ASN A 78 -4.98 -1.58 3.38
C ASN A 78 -3.96 -2.11 2.37
N TYR A 79 -2.70 -2.25 2.78
CA TYR A 79 -1.64 -2.74 1.89
C TYR A 79 -1.84 -4.19 1.44
N HIS A 80 -2.56 -5.00 2.20
CA HIS A 80 -2.87 -6.38 1.80
C HIS A 80 -3.76 -6.48 0.57
N LEU A 81 -4.43 -5.40 0.16
CA LEU A 81 -5.30 -5.38 -1.00
C LEU A 81 -4.57 -5.04 -2.31
N ALA A 82 -3.28 -4.73 -2.27
CA ALA A 82 -2.51 -4.38 -3.46
C ALA A 82 -2.47 -5.49 -4.52
N THR A 83 -2.66 -6.75 -4.14
CA THR A 83 -2.75 -7.90 -5.05
C THR A 83 -4.17 -8.26 -5.44
N ALA A 84 -5.16 -7.47 -5.05
CA ALA A 84 -6.59 -7.77 -5.25
C ALA A 84 -7.37 -6.61 -5.86
N ILE A 85 -6.72 -5.72 -6.63
CA ILE A 85 -7.33 -4.51 -7.20
C ILE A 85 -8.53 -4.86 -8.09
N ASP A 86 -8.40 -5.84 -8.98
CA ASP A 86 -9.49 -6.27 -9.85
C ASP A 86 -10.67 -6.85 -9.05
N PHE A 87 -10.37 -7.57 -7.98
CA PHE A 87 -11.39 -8.05 -7.05
C PHE A 87 -12.14 -6.91 -6.36
N LEU A 88 -11.45 -5.82 -5.97
CA LEU A 88 -12.10 -4.65 -5.38
C LEU A 88 -13.11 -4.04 -6.35
N ARG A 89 -12.76 -3.91 -7.63
CA ARG A 89 -13.65 -3.41 -8.67
C ARG A 89 -14.84 -4.33 -8.93
N GLU A 90 -14.62 -5.64 -8.90
CA GLU A 90 -15.69 -6.63 -9.04
C GLU A 90 -16.70 -6.57 -7.88
N VAL A 91 -16.23 -6.33 -6.66
CA VAL A 91 -17.07 -6.24 -5.45
C VAL A 91 -17.75 -4.88 -5.32
N PHE A 92 -17.05 -3.81 -5.66
CA PHE A 92 -17.50 -2.43 -5.59
C PHE A 92 -17.28 -1.73 -6.94
N PRO A 93 -18.24 -1.83 -7.89
CA PRO A 93 -18.06 -1.31 -9.25
C PRO A 93 -17.79 0.20 -9.34
N GLN A 94 -18.17 0.97 -8.30
CA GLN A 94 -17.92 2.42 -8.22
C GLN A 94 -16.73 2.74 -7.31
N THR A 95 -15.74 1.86 -7.27
CA THR A 95 -14.54 2.10 -6.46
C THR A 95 -13.46 2.83 -7.23
N THR A 96 -12.72 3.64 -6.51
CA THR A 96 -11.41 4.15 -6.97
C THR A 96 -10.32 3.51 -6.15
N VAL A 97 -9.30 3.02 -6.83
CA VAL A 97 -8.12 2.41 -6.21
C VAL A 97 -6.91 3.34 -6.38
N ILE A 98 -6.35 3.75 -5.27
CA ILE A 98 -5.12 4.54 -5.18
C ILE A 98 -4.00 3.60 -4.74
N HIS A 99 -2.91 3.54 -5.49
CA HIS A 99 -1.72 2.80 -5.07
C HIS A 99 -0.59 3.77 -4.69
N VAL A 100 -0.18 3.69 -3.44
CA VAL A 100 0.94 4.51 -2.93
C VAL A 100 2.22 3.73 -3.05
N ILE A 101 3.15 4.24 -3.86
CA ILE A 101 4.50 3.71 -4.00
C ILE A 101 5.49 4.58 -3.22
N ARG A 102 6.54 3.96 -2.71
CA ARG A 102 7.66 4.60 -2.03
C ARG A 102 8.96 3.95 -2.49
N ASP A 103 10.07 4.70 -2.41
CA ASP A 103 11.41 4.16 -2.66
C ASP A 103 11.60 2.82 -1.96
N GLY A 104 11.98 1.78 -2.73
CA GLY A 104 12.11 0.43 -2.23
C GLY A 104 13.17 0.28 -1.15
N ARG A 105 14.24 1.08 -1.23
CA ARG A 105 15.32 1.13 -0.23
C ARG A 105 14.79 1.58 1.13
N ASP A 106 13.95 2.59 1.12
CA ASP A 106 13.29 3.13 2.31
C ASP A 106 12.24 2.18 2.88
N VAL A 107 11.47 1.53 2.01
CA VAL A 107 10.47 0.53 2.43
C VAL A 107 11.17 -0.64 3.12
N VAL A 108 12.22 -1.19 2.52
CA VAL A 108 13.01 -2.30 3.09
C VAL A 108 13.60 -1.89 4.44
N THR A 109 14.28 -0.74 4.50
CA THR A 109 14.80 -0.17 5.76
C THR A 109 13.72 -0.05 6.83
N SER A 110 12.55 0.47 6.45
CA SER A 110 11.43 0.68 7.39
C SER A 110 10.84 -0.64 7.91
N TRP A 111 10.74 -1.67 7.06
CA TRP A 111 10.30 -3.01 7.47
C TRP A 111 11.30 -3.66 8.43
N LEU A 112 12.60 -3.61 8.12
CA LEU A 112 13.67 -4.15 8.95
C LEU A 112 13.68 -3.48 10.34
N ASN A 113 13.48 -2.16 10.39
CA ASN A 113 13.38 -1.41 11.65
C ASN A 113 12.13 -1.72 12.49
N LYS A 114 11.15 -2.45 11.96
CA LYS A 114 9.98 -2.91 12.70
C LYS A 114 10.11 -4.35 13.19
N TYR A 115 11.27 -4.99 13.05
CA TYR A 115 11.47 -6.43 13.30
C TYR A 115 10.43 -7.31 12.61
N ARG A 116 9.84 -6.83 11.54
CA ARG A 116 8.84 -7.57 10.76
C ARG A 116 9.47 -8.11 9.50
N TYR A 117 9.75 -9.39 9.54
CA TYR A 117 10.17 -10.14 8.38
C TYR A 117 8.96 -10.68 7.64
N ILE A 118 9.16 -11.11 6.40
CA ILE A 118 8.11 -11.75 5.63
C ILE A 118 7.69 -13.04 6.34
N THR A 119 6.41 -13.09 6.68
CA THR A 119 5.75 -14.25 7.30
C THR A 119 4.78 -14.87 6.29
N ASN A 120 4.16 -16.00 6.65
CA ASN A 120 3.15 -16.68 5.83
C ASN A 120 1.89 -15.83 5.55
N ASP A 121 1.73 -14.68 6.18
CA ASP A 121 0.64 -13.74 5.90
C ASP A 121 0.97 -12.74 4.77
N HIS A 122 2.23 -12.71 4.32
CA HIS A 122 2.69 -11.89 3.22
C HIS A 122 2.63 -12.65 1.89
N LEU A 123 2.83 -11.92 0.79
CA LEU A 123 3.02 -12.53 -0.51
C LEU A 123 4.30 -13.37 -0.51
N LEU A 124 4.22 -14.60 -1.01
CA LEU A 124 5.34 -15.52 -1.15
C LEU A 124 5.54 -15.90 -2.62
N PRO A 125 6.74 -16.32 -3.04
CA PRO A 125 7.02 -16.64 -4.45
C PRO A 125 6.08 -17.68 -5.06
N GLU A 126 5.63 -18.65 -4.29
CA GLU A 126 4.67 -19.65 -4.74
C GLU A 126 3.31 -19.06 -5.13
N HIS A 127 2.90 -17.92 -4.54
CA HIS A 127 1.63 -17.27 -4.90
C HIS A 127 1.64 -16.72 -6.33
N VAL A 128 2.81 -16.32 -6.83
CA VAL A 128 2.97 -15.75 -8.17
C VAL A 128 3.62 -16.71 -9.17
N GLY A 129 4.11 -17.86 -8.69
CA GLY A 129 4.81 -18.84 -9.52
C GLY A 129 6.22 -18.38 -9.94
N ASP A 130 6.86 -17.55 -9.12
CA ASP A 130 8.25 -17.10 -9.34
C ASP A 130 9.23 -18.24 -8.98
N VAL A 131 9.57 -19.04 -10.00
CA VAL A 131 10.41 -20.24 -9.85
C VAL A 131 11.81 -19.87 -9.35
N GLU A 132 12.39 -18.77 -9.78
CA GLU A 132 13.71 -18.33 -9.37
C GLU A 132 13.71 -17.91 -7.89
N ALA A 133 12.76 -17.09 -7.50
CA ALA A 133 12.61 -16.72 -6.10
C ALA A 133 12.31 -17.92 -5.20
N MET A 134 11.51 -18.90 -5.68
CA MET A 134 11.22 -20.12 -4.92
C MET A 134 12.49 -20.94 -4.64
N LYS A 135 13.39 -21.07 -5.63
CA LYS A 135 14.67 -21.77 -5.48
C LYS A 135 15.56 -21.10 -4.43
N ASN A 136 15.61 -19.79 -4.45
CA ASN A 136 16.52 -18.99 -3.62
C ASN A 136 15.92 -18.60 -2.25
N TRP A 137 14.59 -18.75 -2.06
CA TRP A 137 13.86 -18.22 -0.90
C TRP A 137 14.42 -18.62 0.46
N LYS A 138 14.89 -19.86 0.59
CA LYS A 138 15.44 -20.38 1.86
C LYS A 138 16.81 -19.78 2.18
N SER A 139 17.62 -19.50 1.16
CA SER A 139 18.95 -18.90 1.31
C SER A 139 18.94 -17.38 1.41
N TRP A 140 17.87 -16.73 0.90
CA TRP A 140 17.75 -15.28 0.96
C TRP A 140 17.64 -14.76 2.39
N ASN A 141 18.39 -13.70 2.66
CA ASN A 141 18.27 -12.96 3.90
C ASN A 141 17.00 -12.08 3.93
N PRO A 142 16.64 -11.48 5.06
CA PRO A 142 15.44 -10.65 5.17
C PRO A 142 15.40 -9.45 4.20
N LEU A 143 16.56 -8.83 3.92
CA LEU A 143 16.64 -7.71 2.96
C LEU A 143 16.25 -8.16 1.55
N GLN A 144 16.79 -9.27 1.07
CA GLN A 144 16.50 -9.83 -0.24
C GLN A 144 15.02 -10.20 -0.38
N LYS A 145 14.43 -10.82 0.64
CA LYS A 145 12.99 -11.16 0.67
C LYS A 145 12.11 -9.92 0.62
N LEU A 146 12.47 -8.86 1.32
CA LEU A 146 11.75 -7.59 1.32
C LEU A 146 11.92 -6.82 0.02
N ALA A 147 13.10 -6.87 -0.62
CA ALA A 147 13.33 -6.32 -1.95
C ALA A 147 12.44 -7.01 -3.00
N TRP A 148 12.39 -8.35 -2.96
CA TRP A 148 11.50 -9.13 -3.81
C TRP A 148 10.02 -8.81 -3.56
N TYR A 149 9.61 -8.71 -2.30
CA TYR A 149 8.25 -8.37 -1.92
C TYR A 149 7.85 -6.99 -2.47
N TRP A 150 8.70 -5.96 -2.27
CA TRP A 150 8.47 -4.62 -2.79
C TRP A 150 8.31 -4.63 -4.31
N LYS A 151 9.25 -5.25 -5.03
CA LYS A 151 9.20 -5.39 -6.48
C LYS A 151 7.88 -6.04 -6.92
N THR A 152 7.57 -7.19 -6.37
CA THR A 152 6.47 -8.03 -6.83
C THR A 152 5.11 -7.38 -6.57
N ILE A 153 4.89 -6.78 -5.40
CA ILE A 153 3.63 -6.08 -5.09
C ILE A 153 3.40 -4.92 -6.06
N ASN A 154 4.41 -4.08 -6.30
CA ASN A 154 4.24 -2.94 -7.20
C ASN A 154 4.02 -3.37 -8.65
N LEU A 155 4.68 -4.43 -9.11
CA LEU A 155 4.46 -4.98 -10.45
C LEU A 155 3.05 -5.56 -10.61
N LEU A 156 2.54 -6.29 -9.62
CA LEU A 156 1.18 -6.83 -9.62
C LEU A 156 0.13 -5.70 -9.57
N ALA A 157 0.34 -4.69 -8.74
CA ALA A 157 -0.53 -3.52 -8.73
C ALA A 157 -0.54 -2.82 -10.08
N GLY A 158 0.63 -2.71 -10.74
CA GLY A 158 0.73 -2.14 -12.09
C GLY A 158 0.01 -2.95 -13.17
N GLN A 159 -0.09 -4.25 -13.05
CA GLN A 159 -0.86 -5.10 -13.97
C GLN A 159 -2.37 -4.88 -13.85
N SER A 160 -2.86 -4.56 -12.66
CA SER A 160 -4.28 -4.25 -12.39
C SER A 160 -4.63 -2.77 -12.58
N GLU A 161 -3.70 -1.94 -13.02
CA GLU A 161 -3.89 -0.53 -13.39
C GLU A 161 -4.71 0.25 -12.34
N PRO A 162 -4.15 0.57 -11.16
CA PRO A 162 -4.86 1.40 -10.19
C PRO A 162 -5.23 2.76 -10.81
N ASP A 163 -6.35 3.34 -10.38
CA ASP A 163 -6.87 4.59 -10.93
C ASP A 163 -5.95 5.79 -10.68
N MET A 164 -5.13 5.69 -9.63
CA MET A 164 -4.09 6.68 -9.30
C MET A 164 -2.85 6.00 -8.72
N TRP A 165 -1.67 6.49 -9.18
CA TRP A 165 -0.39 6.24 -8.55
C TRP A 165 0.04 7.48 -7.77
N LEU A 166 0.42 7.30 -6.51
CA LEU A 166 0.97 8.38 -5.69
C LEU A 166 2.35 7.99 -5.20
N ARG A 167 3.30 8.88 -5.34
CA ARG A 167 4.62 8.71 -4.72
C ARG A 167 4.57 9.23 -3.29
N PHE A 168 5.06 8.43 -2.37
CA PHE A 168 5.20 8.83 -0.96
C PHE A 168 5.99 10.15 -0.82
N GLU A 169 7.01 10.30 -1.62
CA GLU A 169 7.91 11.44 -1.63
C GLU A 169 7.16 12.73 -2.01
N ASP A 170 6.24 12.67 -2.97
CA ASP A 170 5.43 13.83 -3.41
C ASP A 170 4.43 14.26 -2.32
N ILE A 171 4.01 13.31 -1.47
CA ILE A 171 3.09 13.59 -0.36
C ILE A 171 3.83 14.21 0.83
N PHE A 172 5.02 13.70 1.18
CA PHE A 172 5.66 14.01 2.45
C PHE A 172 6.94 14.84 2.35
N ALA A 173 7.62 14.82 1.21
CA ALA A 173 8.89 15.54 1.00
C ALA A 173 8.79 16.65 -0.06
N GLY A 174 7.85 16.54 -1.02
CA GLY A 174 7.63 17.48 -2.10
C GLY A 174 6.76 18.68 -1.72
N ASP A 175 6.14 19.29 -2.72
CA ASP A 175 5.23 20.44 -2.57
C ASP A 175 3.84 20.07 -2.01
N LYS A 176 3.62 18.76 -1.78
CA LYS A 176 2.41 18.18 -1.16
C LYS A 176 1.14 18.37 -1.98
N LYS A 177 1.23 18.81 -3.23
CA LYS A 177 0.08 18.96 -4.14
C LYS A 177 -0.63 17.66 -4.42
N ALA A 178 0.10 16.55 -4.44
CA ALA A 178 -0.46 15.22 -4.71
C ALA A 178 -1.66 14.88 -3.80
N VAL A 179 -1.69 15.37 -2.55
CA VAL A 179 -2.83 15.17 -1.64
C VAL A 179 -4.06 15.93 -2.13
N PHE A 180 -3.88 17.18 -2.57
CA PHE A 180 -4.99 17.99 -3.11
C PHE A 180 -5.50 17.42 -4.43
N GLU A 181 -4.61 16.92 -5.29
CA GLU A 181 -4.99 16.24 -6.54
C GLU A 181 -5.88 15.01 -6.25
N VAL A 182 -5.59 14.28 -5.17
CA VAL A 182 -6.47 13.18 -4.70
C VAL A 182 -7.81 13.73 -4.27
N LEU A 183 -7.86 14.74 -3.41
CA LEU A 183 -9.10 15.27 -2.87
C LEU A 183 -9.97 15.92 -3.98
N ASP A 184 -9.36 16.72 -4.84
CA ASP A 184 -10.04 17.44 -5.94
C ASP A 184 -10.56 16.51 -7.03
N ARG A 185 -9.96 15.34 -7.21
CA ARG A 185 -10.45 14.31 -8.14
C ARG A 185 -11.88 13.86 -7.80
N PHE A 186 -12.21 13.87 -6.52
CA PHE A 186 -13.53 13.52 -6.03
C PHE A 186 -14.30 14.79 -5.67
N LYS A 187 -14.96 15.39 -6.65
CA LYS A 187 -15.68 16.69 -6.53
C LYS A 187 -16.70 16.76 -5.38
N SER A 188 -17.17 15.62 -4.89
CA SER A 188 -18.12 15.56 -3.76
C SER A 188 -17.43 15.36 -2.41
N LEU A 189 -16.10 15.27 -2.32
CA LEU A 189 -15.42 15.29 -1.02
C LEU A 189 -15.47 16.70 -0.44
N ASP A 190 -15.94 16.79 0.79
CA ASP A 190 -16.06 18.05 1.54
C ASP A 190 -14.90 18.18 2.53
N TYR A 191 -13.98 19.10 2.26
CA TYR A 191 -12.78 19.31 3.07
C TYR A 191 -12.35 20.78 3.16
N ASP A 192 -11.71 21.14 4.26
CA ASP A 192 -11.06 22.44 4.44
C ASP A 192 -9.58 22.38 4.04
N ALA A 193 -9.22 23.07 2.96
CA ALA A 193 -7.85 23.09 2.44
C ALA A 193 -6.83 23.67 3.44
N ALA A 194 -7.23 24.60 4.31
CA ALA A 194 -6.32 25.17 5.31
C ALA A 194 -5.99 24.16 6.40
N GLN A 195 -6.98 23.37 6.83
CA GLN A 195 -6.77 22.29 7.81
C GLN A 195 -5.92 21.15 7.24
N VAL A 196 -6.16 20.76 5.97
CA VAL A 196 -5.33 19.76 5.27
C VAL A 196 -3.88 20.23 5.18
N LYS A 197 -3.62 21.51 4.85
CA LYS A 197 -2.26 22.08 4.88
C LYS A 197 -1.61 21.99 6.25
N GLN A 198 -2.36 22.21 7.33
CA GLN A 198 -1.85 22.05 8.69
C GLN A 198 -1.47 20.59 9.00
N LEU A 199 -2.30 19.62 8.60
CA LEU A 199 -1.97 18.20 8.73
C LEU A 199 -0.66 17.85 8.02
N LEU A 200 -0.53 18.28 6.77
CA LEU A 200 0.67 18.03 5.95
C LEU A 200 1.95 18.64 6.56
N ASN A 201 1.82 19.71 7.34
CA ASN A 201 2.96 20.34 8.02
C ASN A 201 3.31 19.71 9.38
N LYS A 202 2.43 18.86 9.93
CA LYS A 202 2.75 18.09 11.14
C LYS A 202 3.80 17.03 10.80
N LYS A 203 4.87 16.95 11.59
CA LYS A 203 5.88 15.88 11.44
C LYS A 203 5.24 14.54 11.70
N VAL A 204 5.13 13.70 10.67
CA VAL A 204 4.63 12.33 10.78
C VAL A 204 5.65 11.48 11.57
N ASN A 205 5.13 10.57 12.38
CA ASN A 205 5.85 9.67 13.27
C ASN A 205 7.16 9.12 12.70
N LYS A 206 8.30 9.64 13.16
CA LYS A 206 9.60 9.02 12.90
C LYS A 206 9.78 7.84 13.86
N THR A 207 10.32 6.73 13.38
CA THR A 207 10.82 5.64 14.22
C THR A 207 11.82 6.23 15.22
N ARG A 208 11.55 6.11 16.52
CA ARG A 208 12.29 6.83 17.58
C ARG A 208 13.79 6.53 17.57
N THR A 209 14.18 5.31 17.29
CA THR A 209 15.61 4.93 17.17
C THR A 209 15.70 3.81 16.14
N PRO A 210 16.10 4.09 14.89
CA PRO A 210 16.33 3.04 13.90
C PRO A 210 17.57 2.24 14.30
N PHE A 211 17.44 0.91 14.39
CA PHE A 211 18.58 0.01 14.60
C PHE A 211 19.18 -0.47 13.27
N PHE A 212 18.37 -0.46 12.20
CA PHE A 212 18.83 -0.79 10.86
C PHE A 212 19.16 0.52 10.11
N PRO A 213 20.36 0.65 9.50
CA PRO A 213 20.82 1.89 8.88
C PRO A 213 20.02 2.24 7.62
N GLY A 214 19.99 3.53 7.27
CA GLY A 214 19.50 3.99 5.97
C GLY A 214 20.36 3.49 4.82
N TYR A 215 19.81 3.52 3.60
CA TYR A 215 20.45 2.99 2.39
C TYR A 215 21.89 3.51 2.18
N GLU A 216 22.15 4.77 2.46
CA GLU A 216 23.48 5.35 2.28
C GLU A 216 24.56 4.61 3.08
N GLN A 217 24.18 4.11 4.25
CA GLN A 217 25.07 3.39 5.18
C GLN A 217 25.04 1.87 4.97
N TRP A 218 24.30 1.36 3.98
CA TRP A 218 24.32 -0.07 3.71
C TRP A 218 25.70 -0.51 3.19
N PRO A 219 26.20 -1.67 3.64
CA PRO A 219 27.36 -2.29 3.03
C PRO A 219 27.16 -2.53 1.53
N SER A 220 28.24 -2.48 0.73
CA SER A 220 28.17 -2.68 -0.73
C SER A 220 27.42 -3.97 -1.10
N LEU A 221 27.69 -5.06 -0.40
CA LEU A 221 27.00 -6.33 -0.61
C LEU A 221 25.47 -6.23 -0.47
N TRP A 222 24.96 -5.43 0.49
CA TRP A 222 23.51 -5.27 0.65
C TRP A 222 22.89 -4.42 -0.47
N LYS A 223 23.62 -3.42 -0.93
CA LYS A 223 23.21 -2.61 -2.09
C LYS A 223 23.15 -3.48 -3.35
N GLU A 224 24.17 -4.28 -3.61
CA GLU A 224 24.22 -5.24 -4.73
C GLU A 224 23.05 -6.23 -4.67
N GLN A 225 22.83 -6.88 -3.53
CA GLN A 225 21.72 -7.82 -3.33
C GLN A 225 20.34 -7.19 -3.54
N PHE A 226 20.17 -5.95 -3.11
CA PHE A 226 18.92 -5.22 -3.34
C PHE A 226 18.72 -4.91 -4.82
N HIS A 227 19.75 -4.39 -5.49
CA HIS A 227 19.68 -3.99 -6.91
C HIS A 227 19.54 -5.19 -7.84
N GLU A 228 20.17 -6.32 -7.53
CA GLU A 228 19.99 -7.58 -8.25
C GLU A 228 18.52 -8.00 -8.30
N ILE A 229 17.80 -7.84 -7.19
CA ILE A 229 16.41 -8.28 -7.07
C ILE A 229 15.42 -7.19 -7.53
N ALA A 230 15.62 -5.95 -7.14
CA ALA A 230 14.62 -4.87 -7.29
C ALA A 230 15.04 -3.74 -8.24
N GLY A 231 16.28 -3.73 -8.75
CA GLY A 231 16.84 -2.61 -9.53
C GLY A 231 16.01 -2.24 -10.76
N ASP A 232 15.59 -3.23 -11.56
CA ASP A 232 14.77 -2.97 -12.76
C ASP A 232 13.39 -2.41 -12.40
N ALA A 233 12.78 -2.89 -11.32
CA ALA A 233 11.53 -2.33 -10.85
C ALA A 233 11.72 -0.90 -10.29
N MET A 234 12.82 -0.63 -9.60
CA MET A 234 13.17 0.74 -9.17
C MET A 234 13.22 1.70 -10.36
N LYS A 235 13.95 1.34 -11.42
CA LYS A 235 14.02 2.13 -12.65
C LYS A 235 12.66 2.31 -13.32
N ARG A 236 11.88 1.23 -13.43
CA ARG A 236 10.52 1.26 -14.00
C ARG A 236 9.60 2.25 -13.28
N PHE A 237 9.70 2.36 -11.96
CA PHE A 237 8.90 3.27 -11.15
C PHE A 237 9.57 4.63 -10.91
N GLY A 238 10.66 4.94 -11.64
CA GLY A 238 11.32 6.25 -11.60
C GLY A 238 12.17 6.51 -10.35
N TYR A 239 12.62 5.44 -9.67
CA TYR A 239 13.60 5.52 -8.61
C TYR A 239 14.98 5.17 -9.18
N THR A 240 15.73 6.19 -9.56
CA THR A 240 17.13 6.04 -10.00
C THR A 240 18.08 6.00 -8.80
N GLU A 241 19.30 5.55 -9.05
CA GLU A 241 20.40 5.54 -8.07
C GLU A 241 20.76 6.95 -7.57
#